data_8be008689c2cea061bbf3c347368cdf5
#
_entry.id   8be008689c2cea061bbf3c347368cdf5
#
_cell.length_a   1.000
_cell.length_b   1.000
_cell.length_c   1.000
_cell.angle_alpha   90.00
_cell.angle_beta   90.00
_cell.angle_gamma   90.00
#
_symmetry.space_group_name_H-M   'P 1'
#
loop_
_entity.id
_entity.type
_entity.pdbx_description
1 polymer ?
#
loop_
_entity_poly.entity_id
_entity_poly.type
_entity_poly.pdbx_seq_one_letter_code
_entity_poly.pdbx_strand_id
1 'polypeptide(L)'
;RALAECDYDSLCDYLVCSLSNLKAAGAEIAAITANTEHIVWDRVCESFPLPVISIVEATVNEIKRLGYKRILVFGTAFTLRSGLYENALEKNGIAAIVPSEEDITIIGNLIYPN
;
A
#
# COMPACT_ATOMS: atom_id res chain seq x y z
N ARG A 1 3.68 12.79 -8.92
CA ARG A 1 3.65 14.22 -8.54
C ARG A 1 2.80 14.45 -7.30
N ALA A 2 1.54 13.93 -7.27
CA ALA A 2 0.64 14.03 -6.12
C ALA A 2 1.25 13.48 -4.81
N LEU A 3 2.00 12.37 -4.89
CA LEU A 3 2.67 11.76 -3.74
C LEU A 3 3.78 12.64 -3.16
N ALA A 4 4.56 13.33 -4.01
CA ALA A 4 5.63 14.21 -3.56
C ALA A 4 5.12 15.45 -2.83
N GLU A 5 3.89 15.86 -3.13
CA GLU A 5 3.21 17.02 -2.53
C GLU A 5 2.22 16.63 -1.41
N CYS A 6 2.15 15.32 -1.06
CA CYS A 6 1.18 14.77 -0.10
C CYS A 6 -0.28 15.12 -0.43
N ASP A 7 -0.61 15.27 -1.71
CA ASP A 7 -1.95 15.56 -2.19
C ASP A 7 -2.77 14.25 -2.33
N TYR A 8 -3.29 13.79 -1.21
CA TYR A 8 -4.08 12.55 -1.15
C TYR A 8 -5.45 12.68 -1.82
N ASP A 9 -5.98 13.87 -1.95
CA ASP A 9 -7.26 14.10 -2.63
C ASP A 9 -7.10 13.86 -4.13
N SER A 10 -6.12 14.49 -4.76
CA SER A 10 -5.80 14.25 -6.16
C SER A 10 -5.42 12.80 -6.46
N LEU A 11 -4.72 12.13 -5.55
CA LEU A 11 -4.40 10.71 -5.70
C LEU A 11 -5.66 9.84 -5.68
N CYS A 12 -6.56 10.08 -4.72
CA CYS A 12 -7.82 9.35 -4.62
C CYS A 12 -8.67 9.55 -5.88
N ASP A 13 -8.84 10.77 -6.33
CA ASP A 13 -9.61 11.10 -7.54
C ASP A 13 -9.05 10.43 -8.79
N TYR A 14 -7.71 10.43 -8.93
CA TYR A 14 -7.02 9.73 -10.02
C TYR A 14 -7.29 8.23 -10.01
N LEU A 15 -7.20 7.59 -8.85
CA LEU A 15 -7.44 6.15 -8.70
C LEU A 15 -8.91 5.80 -9.00
N VAL A 16 -9.86 6.54 -8.44
CA VAL A 16 -11.28 6.32 -8.67
C VAL A 16 -11.63 6.50 -10.16
N CYS A 17 -11.09 7.52 -10.81
CA CYS A 17 -11.25 7.74 -12.25
C CYS A 17 -10.69 6.56 -13.07
N SER A 18 -9.47 6.11 -12.74
CA SER A 18 -8.81 4.99 -13.42
C SER A 18 -9.61 3.68 -13.27
N LEU A 19 -10.06 3.38 -12.06
CA LEU A 19 -10.89 2.20 -11.77
C LEU A 19 -12.24 2.28 -12.50
N SER A 20 -12.86 3.46 -12.57
CA SER A 20 -14.12 3.68 -13.30
C SER A 20 -13.96 3.42 -14.79
N ASN A 21 -12.83 3.83 -15.39
CA ASN A 21 -12.52 3.54 -16.78
C ASN A 21 -12.34 2.03 -17.02
N LEU A 22 -11.67 1.33 -16.12
CA LEU A 22 -11.52 -0.13 -16.21
C LEU A 22 -12.89 -0.83 -16.11
N LYS A 23 -13.75 -0.39 -15.21
CA LYS A 23 -15.14 -0.90 -15.10
C LYS A 23 -15.91 -0.67 -16.40
N ALA A 24 -15.86 0.53 -16.97
CA ALA A 24 -16.49 0.84 -18.24
C ALA A 24 -15.98 -0.02 -19.41
N ALA A 25 -14.72 -0.44 -19.33
CA ALA A 25 -14.10 -1.37 -20.28
C ALA A 25 -14.45 -2.85 -20.02
N GLY A 26 -15.29 -3.16 -19.02
CA GLY A 26 -15.78 -4.52 -18.74
C GLY A 26 -15.02 -5.27 -17.64
N ALA A 27 -14.17 -4.61 -16.86
CA ALA A 27 -13.52 -5.26 -15.72
C ALA A 27 -14.54 -5.62 -14.63
N GLU A 28 -14.47 -6.83 -14.10
CA GLU A 28 -15.30 -7.33 -13.01
C GLU A 28 -14.61 -7.20 -11.65
N ILE A 29 -13.29 -7.14 -11.63
CA ILE A 29 -12.44 -6.97 -10.46
C ILE A 29 -11.22 -6.15 -10.85
N ALA A 30 -10.67 -5.42 -9.90
CA ALA A 30 -9.45 -4.64 -10.10
C ALA A 30 -8.43 -4.93 -8.99
N ALA A 31 -7.16 -4.64 -9.25
CA ALA A 31 -6.10 -4.68 -8.26
C ALA A 31 -5.20 -3.45 -8.41
N ILE A 32 -4.81 -2.86 -7.30
CA ILE A 32 -3.80 -1.82 -7.27
C ILE A 32 -2.48 -2.48 -6.88
N THR A 33 -1.53 -2.53 -7.83
CA THR A 33 -0.26 -3.25 -7.67
C THR A 33 0.87 -2.41 -7.08
N ALA A 34 0.60 -1.13 -6.78
CA ALA A 34 1.55 -0.22 -6.17
C ALA A 34 1.24 -0.03 -4.68
N ASN A 35 2.27 -0.17 -3.83
CA ASN A 35 2.10 -0.10 -2.37
C ASN A 35 1.67 1.28 -1.89
N THR A 36 2.28 2.33 -2.43
CA THR A 36 2.13 3.69 -1.95
C THR A 36 0.72 4.23 -2.09
N GLU A 37 0.02 3.82 -3.12
CA GLU A 37 -1.36 4.21 -3.43
C GLU A 37 -2.36 3.68 -2.41
N HIS A 38 -2.00 2.63 -1.65
CA HIS A 38 -2.85 2.08 -0.60
C HIS A 38 -2.99 3.01 0.62
N ILE A 39 -2.26 4.12 0.67
CA ILE A 39 -2.45 5.12 1.73
C ILE A 39 -3.84 5.78 1.68
N VAL A 40 -4.49 5.79 0.51
CA VAL A 40 -5.86 6.29 0.31
C VAL A 40 -6.87 5.16 0.11
N TRP A 41 -6.51 3.93 0.48
CA TRP A 41 -7.27 2.70 0.22
C TRP A 41 -8.74 2.79 0.68
N ASP A 42 -8.96 3.16 1.93
CA ASP A 42 -10.31 3.22 2.51
C ASP A 42 -11.21 4.18 1.72
N ARG A 43 -10.69 5.35 1.37
CA ARG A 43 -11.40 6.36 0.58
C ARG A 43 -11.73 5.88 -0.83
N VAL A 44 -10.81 5.16 -1.47
CA VAL A 44 -11.04 4.57 -2.79
C VAL A 44 -12.14 3.51 -2.72
N CYS A 45 -12.10 2.63 -1.72
CA CYS A 45 -13.11 1.59 -1.52
C CYS A 45 -14.50 2.15 -1.23
N GLU A 46 -14.61 3.24 -0.46
CA GLU A 46 -15.88 3.94 -0.20
C GLU A 46 -16.47 4.57 -1.46
N SER A 47 -15.62 5.02 -2.37
CA SER A 47 -16.01 5.76 -3.58
C SER A 47 -16.24 4.86 -4.81
N PHE A 48 -15.84 3.60 -4.75
CA PHE A 48 -15.81 2.72 -5.92
C PHE A 48 -16.53 1.38 -5.66
N PRO A 49 -17.56 1.02 -6.47
CA PRO A 49 -18.46 -0.11 -6.19
C PRO A 49 -17.98 -1.47 -6.70
N LEU A 50 -16.80 -1.59 -7.33
CA LEU A 50 -16.23 -2.88 -7.75
C LEU A 50 -15.34 -3.45 -6.65
N PRO A 51 -15.21 -4.80 -6.58
CA PRO A 51 -14.19 -5.42 -5.76
C PRO A 51 -12.79 -4.99 -6.23
N VAL A 52 -12.01 -4.44 -5.30
CA VAL A 52 -10.61 -4.10 -5.53
C VAL A 52 -9.74 -4.89 -4.58
N ILE A 53 -8.72 -5.57 -5.12
CA ILE A 53 -7.79 -6.36 -4.33
C ILE A 53 -6.72 -5.43 -3.74
N SER A 54 -6.60 -5.45 -2.41
CA SER A 54 -5.50 -4.80 -1.71
C SER A 54 -4.27 -5.70 -1.65
N ILE A 55 -3.12 -5.21 -2.13
CA ILE A 55 -1.85 -5.91 -1.98
C ILE A 55 -1.46 -6.06 -0.49
N VAL A 56 -1.83 -5.10 0.36
CA VAL A 56 -1.56 -5.14 1.80
C VAL A 56 -2.36 -6.26 2.46
N GLU A 57 -3.67 -6.31 2.22
CA GLU A 57 -4.54 -7.36 2.76
C GLU A 57 -4.16 -8.74 2.25
N ALA A 58 -3.87 -8.88 0.96
CA ALA A 58 -3.42 -10.13 0.38
C ALA A 58 -2.13 -10.63 1.03
N THR A 59 -1.17 -9.73 1.27
CA THR A 59 0.10 -10.04 1.94
C THR A 59 -0.13 -10.48 3.39
N VAL A 60 -0.93 -9.75 4.15
CA VAL A 60 -1.25 -10.08 5.55
C VAL A 60 -1.96 -11.43 5.64
N ASN A 61 -2.92 -11.70 4.75
CA ASN A 61 -3.64 -12.97 4.73
C ASN A 61 -2.71 -14.14 4.44
N GLU A 62 -1.75 -13.98 3.52
CA GLU A 62 -0.77 -15.04 3.23
C GLU A 62 0.18 -15.27 4.41
N ILE A 63 0.64 -14.22 5.06
CA ILE A 63 1.46 -14.31 6.30
C ILE A 63 0.71 -15.09 7.39
N LYS A 64 -0.58 -14.80 7.57
CA LYS A 64 -1.43 -15.53 8.53
C LYS A 64 -1.57 -16.99 8.16
N ARG A 65 -1.79 -17.28 6.88
CA ARG A 65 -1.89 -18.68 6.37
C ARG A 65 -0.61 -19.46 6.63
N LEU A 66 0.55 -18.82 6.50
CA LEU A 66 1.86 -19.44 6.75
C LEU A 66 2.22 -19.51 8.25
N GLY A 67 1.48 -18.83 9.12
CA GLY A 67 1.66 -18.87 10.56
C GLY A 67 2.81 -18.02 11.11
N TYR A 68 3.39 -17.13 10.31
CA TYR A 68 4.45 -16.24 10.78
C TYR A 68 3.93 -15.19 11.75
N LYS A 69 4.75 -14.86 12.76
CA LYS A 69 4.40 -13.94 13.85
C LYS A 69 5.25 -12.67 13.89
N ARG A 70 6.37 -12.65 13.17
CA ARG A 70 7.29 -11.52 13.11
C ARG A 70 7.74 -11.30 11.67
N ILE A 71 7.49 -10.12 11.14
CA ILE A 71 7.76 -9.78 9.73
C ILE A 71 8.64 -8.56 9.66
N LEU A 72 9.76 -8.65 8.95
CA LEU A 72 10.55 -7.50 8.54
C LEU A 72 9.88 -6.87 7.32
N VAL A 73 9.54 -5.60 7.41
CA VAL A 73 9.01 -4.81 6.30
C VAL A 73 10.17 -4.11 5.60
N PHE A 74 10.29 -4.32 4.30
CA PHE A 74 11.34 -3.70 3.47
C PHE A 74 10.68 -2.99 2.29
N GLY A 75 11.05 -1.72 2.04
CA GLY A 75 10.44 -0.93 0.98
C GLY A 75 11.02 0.48 0.87
N THR A 76 10.35 1.33 0.11
CA THR A 76 10.74 2.75 -0.01
C THR A 76 10.55 3.48 1.31
N ALA A 77 11.29 4.57 1.52
CA ALA A 77 11.16 5.41 2.70
C ALA A 77 9.71 5.87 2.93
N PHE A 78 8.98 6.19 1.86
CA PHE A 78 7.58 6.58 1.95
C PHE A 78 6.71 5.44 2.48
N THR A 79 6.83 4.23 1.92
CA THR A 79 6.07 3.05 2.36
C THR A 79 6.34 2.71 3.81
N LEU A 80 7.60 2.76 4.24
CA LEU A 80 8.01 2.44 5.60
C LEU A 80 7.50 3.48 6.61
N ARG A 81 7.65 4.79 6.29
CA ARG A 81 7.21 5.87 7.18
C ARG A 81 5.69 6.06 7.24
N SER A 82 4.97 5.61 6.22
CA SER A 82 3.49 5.67 6.22
C SER A 82 2.84 4.73 7.23
N GLY A 83 3.56 3.73 7.73
CA GLY A 83 3.02 2.71 8.62
C GLY A 83 2.02 1.75 7.96
N LEU A 84 1.91 1.77 6.63
CA LEU A 84 0.90 1.03 5.88
C LEU A 84 0.88 -0.46 6.24
N TYR A 85 2.04 -1.12 6.17
CA TYR A 85 2.18 -2.53 6.53
C TYR A 85 2.25 -2.77 8.03
N GLU A 86 2.93 -1.90 8.77
CA GLU A 86 3.03 -1.98 10.22
C GLU A 86 1.65 -2.01 10.88
N ASN A 87 0.80 -1.03 10.56
CA ASN A 87 -0.56 -0.97 11.08
C ASN A 87 -1.41 -2.20 10.69
N ALA A 88 -1.28 -2.68 9.45
CA ALA A 88 -2.04 -3.82 8.97
C ALA A 88 -1.59 -5.13 9.64
N LEU A 89 -0.30 -5.33 9.87
CA LEU A 89 0.26 -6.48 10.57
C LEU A 89 -0.14 -6.48 12.05
N GLU A 90 0.02 -5.35 12.74
CA GLU A 90 -0.31 -5.21 14.16
C GLU A 90 -1.79 -5.44 14.44
N LYS A 91 -2.69 -4.93 13.61
CA LYS A 91 -4.13 -5.21 13.69
C LYS A 91 -4.46 -6.70 13.62
N ASN A 92 -3.58 -7.50 13.03
CA ASN A 92 -3.73 -8.95 12.89
C ASN A 92 -2.87 -9.74 13.89
N GLY A 93 -2.31 -9.10 14.90
CA GLY A 93 -1.50 -9.73 15.94
C GLY A 93 -0.13 -10.23 15.45
N ILE A 94 0.40 -9.62 14.39
CA ILE A 94 1.70 -9.94 13.79
C ILE A 94 2.66 -8.79 14.09
N ALA A 95 3.80 -9.08 14.70
CA ALA A 95 4.80 -8.06 14.99
C ALA A 95 5.51 -7.60 13.72
N ALA A 96 5.42 -6.32 13.42
CA ALA A 96 6.17 -5.69 12.35
C ALA A 96 7.55 -5.24 12.86
N ILE A 97 8.59 -5.53 12.10
CA ILE A 97 9.94 -5.00 12.31
C ILE A 97 10.19 -4.01 11.19
N VAL A 98 10.36 -2.76 11.53
CA VAL A 98 10.66 -1.68 10.59
C VAL A 98 12.13 -1.28 10.76
N PRO A 99 12.88 -1.08 9.66
CA PRO A 99 14.26 -0.61 9.72
C PRO A 99 14.39 0.73 10.46
N SER A 100 15.58 0.99 11.01
CA SER A 100 15.90 2.29 11.61
C SER A 100 15.87 3.41 10.56
N GLU A 101 15.78 4.67 10.99
CA GLU A 101 15.83 5.81 10.06
C GLU A 101 17.14 5.89 9.27
N GLU A 102 18.24 5.43 9.85
CA GLU A 102 19.53 5.29 9.17
C GLU A 102 19.46 4.25 8.06
N ASP A 103 18.90 3.06 8.37
CA ASP A 103 18.72 1.99 7.38
C ASP A 103 17.73 2.39 6.29
N ILE A 104 16.63 3.08 6.62
CA ILE A 104 15.67 3.61 5.65
C ILE A 104 16.36 4.54 4.64
N THR A 105 17.27 5.37 5.12
CA THR A 105 18.05 6.26 4.26
C THR A 105 18.98 5.48 3.33
N ILE A 106 19.65 4.46 3.83
CA ILE A 106 20.53 3.58 3.03
C ILE A 106 19.71 2.85 1.98
N ILE A 107 18.59 2.25 2.38
CA ILE A 107 17.65 1.55 1.48
C ILE A 107 17.14 2.49 0.38
N GLY A 108 16.74 3.70 0.75
CA GLY A 108 16.27 4.72 -0.19
C GLY A 108 17.30 5.05 -1.27
N ASN A 109 18.57 5.21 -0.89
CA ASN A 109 19.68 5.46 -1.82
C ASN A 109 19.99 4.26 -2.72
N LEU A 110 19.71 3.04 -2.28
CA LEU A 110 19.87 1.83 -3.11
C LEU A 110 18.75 1.69 -4.13
N ILE A 111 17.52 2.06 -3.76
CA ILE A 111 16.35 1.99 -4.65
C ILE A 111 16.37 3.13 -5.68
N TYR A 112 16.73 4.33 -5.24
CA TYR A 112 16.81 5.55 -6.07
C TYR A 112 18.20 6.17 -5.95
N PRO A 113 19.20 5.61 -6.63
CA PRO A 113 20.53 6.20 -6.65
C PRO A 113 20.48 7.58 -7.32
N ASN A 114 21.08 8.57 -6.64
CA ASN A 114 21.25 9.93 -7.16
C ASN A 114 22.24 9.96 -8.32
#